data_8c07bfdfb394f67c1c223f1664c3d4f7
#
_entry.id   8c07bfdfb394f67c1c223f1664c3d4f7
#
_cell.length_a   1.000
_cell.length_b   1.000
_cell.length_c   1.000
_cell.angle_alpha   90.00
_cell.angle_beta   90.00
_cell.angle_gamma   90.00
#
_symmetry.space_group_name_H-M   'P 1'
#
loop_
_entity.id
_entity.type
_entity.pdbx_description
1 polymer ?
#
loop_
_entity_poly.entity_id
_entity_poly.type
_entity_poly.pdbx_seq_one_letter_code
_entity_poly.pdbx_strand_id
1 'polypeptide(L)'
;MAILTTDARTTRIPSFAGAGNLIYRSADVPRFVSGQGCFLRTADGRSYLDAEAANGTLAWGYDSELLREALNRCMELPALPSFCESDLRLAVLERIERLCSEALGTPGRVELDLGGAQGMETALRIAFSNNGPGTVMVFEGAFHGRSGVTSMLSSSPRYRELLAAWGLEVVRLPSPDCLRCPHADTSGDCSTGCARAVTRWGSETSGVGGRAHARKVSAFIFESVQNVGGMVTPDPALLRAAVEHARAQGAVIIADEIFTGMHRVGPRWGFQRAGVRPDIVVTSKALTNGGAAVSAVWAREPLASPEHYPPGSHSATFVGIPHALAVVDTVLDRWEAWEDVERDVRTLEAGLDTRLQQLADRYPGLIKRHDAMGATARIVLTGGHAARIRQLSSHVHPDHGLLVASTGMAPDVINIHPPLVTGESELDLLADILGLAFRALESETGDGPGRNRP
;
A
#
# COMPACT_ATOMS: atom_id res chain seq x y z
N MET A 1 -33.78 15.70 -5.12
CA MET A 1 -32.74 14.83 -4.50
C MET A 1 -32.84 15.05 -2.99
N ALA A 2 -33.50 14.14 -2.27
CA ALA A 2 -33.71 14.30 -0.82
C ALA A 2 -32.40 13.95 -0.14
N ILE A 3 -31.74 14.96 0.43
CA ILE A 3 -30.60 14.79 1.34
C ILE A 3 -31.18 14.16 2.61
N LEU A 4 -30.83 12.91 2.87
CA LEU A 4 -31.14 12.24 4.12
C LEU A 4 -30.43 13.00 5.26
N THR A 5 -31.14 13.89 5.93
CA THR A 5 -30.74 14.47 7.21
C THR A 5 -30.90 13.39 8.28
N THR A 6 -29.90 12.57 8.49
CA THR A 6 -29.81 11.68 9.65
C THR A 6 -28.94 12.35 10.71
N ASP A 7 -29.45 12.34 11.93
CA ASP A 7 -28.79 12.83 13.15
C ASP A 7 -27.30 12.42 13.19
N ALA A 8 -26.42 13.40 13.36
CA ALA A 8 -24.96 13.29 13.19
C ALA A 8 -24.24 12.39 14.22
N ARG A 9 -24.97 11.70 15.12
CA ARG A 9 -24.37 11.10 16.32
C ARG A 9 -24.30 9.57 16.38
N THR A 10 -24.87 8.84 15.40
CA THR A 10 -24.70 7.37 15.37
C THR A 10 -24.73 6.88 13.93
N THR A 11 -23.60 6.42 13.40
CA THR A 11 -23.54 5.68 12.13
C THR A 11 -24.14 4.28 12.32
N ARG A 12 -25.46 4.18 12.36
CA ARG A 12 -26.13 2.89 12.18
C ARG A 12 -25.98 2.48 10.73
N ILE A 13 -25.55 1.25 10.50
CA ILE A 13 -25.55 0.66 9.15
C ILE A 13 -26.98 0.76 8.61
N PRO A 14 -27.22 1.48 7.49
CA PRO A 14 -28.54 1.50 6.88
C PRO A 14 -28.98 0.08 6.54
N SER A 15 -30.27 -0.23 6.67
CA SER A 15 -30.80 -1.59 6.42
C SER A 15 -30.56 -2.12 5.00
N PHE A 16 -30.31 -1.20 4.03
CA PHE A 16 -30.01 -1.51 2.63
C PHE A 16 -28.50 -1.63 2.36
N ALA A 17 -27.62 -1.37 3.33
CA ALA A 17 -26.17 -1.36 3.12
C ALA A 17 -25.53 -2.64 3.67
N GLY A 18 -24.64 -3.24 2.89
CA GLY A 18 -23.87 -4.40 3.31
C GLY A 18 -22.91 -4.08 4.47
N ALA A 19 -22.93 -4.88 5.51
CA ALA A 19 -22.13 -4.68 6.74
C ALA A 19 -20.63 -4.95 6.55
N GLY A 20 -20.21 -5.55 5.44
CA GLY A 20 -18.80 -5.83 5.15
C GLY A 20 -17.94 -4.61 4.86
N ASN A 21 -18.54 -3.44 4.62
CA ASN A 21 -17.79 -2.21 4.35
C ASN A 21 -17.04 -1.73 5.60
N LEU A 22 -15.77 -1.32 5.41
CA LEU A 22 -14.90 -0.84 6.49
C LEU A 22 -15.43 0.40 7.23
N ILE A 23 -16.21 1.23 6.55
CA ILE A 23 -16.81 2.46 7.13
C ILE A 23 -17.64 2.17 8.37
N TYR A 24 -18.25 1.00 8.47
CA TYR A 24 -19.12 0.62 9.58
C TYR A 24 -18.38 0.05 10.81
N ARG A 25 -17.05 0.11 10.81
CA ARG A 25 -16.24 -0.29 11.97
C ARG A 25 -16.10 0.78 13.04
N SER A 26 -16.39 2.03 12.71
CA SER A 26 -16.21 3.19 13.58
C SER A 26 -17.55 3.88 13.79
N ALA A 27 -17.87 4.25 15.03
CA ALA A 27 -19.10 4.96 15.36
C ALA A 27 -19.08 6.41 14.85
N ASP A 28 -17.91 7.05 14.86
CA ASP A 28 -17.74 8.46 14.53
C ASP A 28 -16.90 8.60 13.25
N VAL A 29 -17.56 8.47 12.11
CA VAL A 29 -16.93 8.67 10.79
C VAL A 29 -17.31 10.04 10.25
N PRO A 30 -16.34 10.94 10.01
CA PRO A 30 -16.63 12.24 9.40
C PRO A 30 -17.19 12.06 7.98
N ARG A 31 -18.14 12.93 7.61
CA ARG A 31 -18.75 12.96 6.28
C ARG A 31 -18.23 14.15 5.50
N PHE A 32 -17.46 13.89 4.47
CA PHE A 32 -16.83 14.90 3.66
C PHE A 32 -17.71 15.27 2.46
N VAL A 33 -17.69 16.55 2.10
CA VAL A 33 -18.41 17.11 0.95
C VAL A 33 -17.49 17.70 -0.10
N SER A 34 -16.23 17.97 0.24
CA SER A 34 -15.21 18.45 -0.71
C SER A 34 -13.80 18.14 -0.22
N GLY A 35 -12.84 18.24 -1.13
CA GLY A 35 -11.41 18.13 -0.85
C GLY A 35 -10.60 19.05 -1.75
N GLN A 36 -9.48 19.56 -1.22
CA GLN A 36 -8.52 20.37 -1.97
C GLN A 36 -7.12 20.22 -1.37
N GLY A 37 -6.12 19.97 -2.17
CA GLY A 37 -4.76 19.72 -1.70
C GLY A 37 -4.73 18.59 -0.68
N CYS A 38 -4.15 18.83 0.50
CA CYS A 38 -4.08 17.85 1.58
C CYS A 38 -5.32 17.83 2.49
N PHE A 39 -6.38 18.61 2.19
CA PHE A 39 -7.50 18.82 3.11
C PHE A 39 -8.83 18.32 2.57
N LEU A 40 -9.61 17.74 3.47
CA LEU A 40 -11.04 17.42 3.30
C LEU A 40 -11.91 18.36 4.15
N ARG A 41 -13.14 18.63 3.69
CA ARG A 41 -14.12 19.44 4.43
C ARG A 41 -15.43 18.69 4.63
N THR A 42 -15.94 18.80 5.83
CA THR A 42 -17.29 18.37 6.20
C THR A 42 -18.35 19.42 5.87
N ALA A 43 -19.62 19.04 5.88
CA ALA A 43 -20.73 19.94 5.56
C ALA A 43 -20.89 21.11 6.58
N ASP A 44 -20.47 20.93 7.83
CA ASP A 44 -20.43 21.95 8.87
C ASP A 44 -19.18 22.86 8.79
N GLY A 45 -18.34 22.67 7.77
CA GLY A 45 -17.17 23.50 7.48
C GLY A 45 -15.89 23.09 8.17
N ARG A 46 -15.88 22.06 9.01
CA ARG A 46 -14.67 21.56 9.68
C ARG A 46 -13.68 21.01 8.64
N SER A 47 -12.42 21.37 8.79
CA SER A 47 -11.33 20.93 7.92
C SER A 47 -10.60 19.73 8.53
N TYR A 48 -10.16 18.80 7.67
CA TYR A 48 -9.36 17.64 8.06
C TYR A 48 -8.12 17.55 7.20
N LEU A 49 -6.94 17.52 7.83
CA LEU A 49 -5.70 17.16 7.16
C LEU A 49 -5.71 15.66 6.89
N ASP A 50 -5.54 15.29 5.64
CA ASP A 50 -5.48 13.88 5.24
C ASP A 50 -4.04 13.39 5.15
N ALA A 51 -3.57 12.72 6.21
CA ALA A 51 -2.30 12.03 6.23
C ALA A 51 -2.46 10.51 5.98
N GLU A 52 -3.57 10.12 5.34
CA GLU A 52 -3.87 8.74 4.89
C GLU A 52 -3.95 8.66 3.36
N ALA A 53 -4.23 9.80 2.71
CA ALA A 53 -4.21 10.00 1.25
C ALA A 53 -5.02 8.94 0.48
N ALA A 54 -6.25 8.62 0.96
CA ALA A 54 -7.11 7.59 0.40
C ALA A 54 -6.36 6.24 0.21
N ASN A 55 -5.82 5.70 1.30
CA ASN A 55 -4.95 4.51 1.34
C ASN A 55 -3.64 4.67 0.54
N GLY A 56 -3.05 5.87 0.51
CA GLY A 56 -1.83 6.18 -0.24
C GLY A 56 -2.04 6.34 -1.74
N THR A 57 -3.28 6.56 -2.17
CA THR A 57 -3.61 6.73 -3.59
C THR A 57 -3.25 8.12 -4.10
N LEU A 58 -3.46 9.15 -3.27
CA LEU A 58 -3.34 10.55 -3.67
C LEU A 58 -1.87 11.01 -3.59
N ALA A 59 -1.25 11.26 -4.73
CA ALA A 59 0.08 11.85 -4.82
C ALA A 59 0.02 13.39 -4.73
N TRP A 60 -0.91 14.00 -5.46
CA TRP A 60 -1.15 15.45 -5.47
C TRP A 60 -2.28 15.88 -4.53
N GLY A 61 -2.74 14.97 -3.64
CA GLY A 61 -3.92 15.25 -2.83
C GLY A 61 -5.20 15.32 -3.66
N TYR A 62 -6.15 16.10 -3.18
CA TYR A 62 -7.47 16.29 -3.81
C TYR A 62 -7.37 17.34 -4.91
N ASP A 63 -7.31 16.89 -6.16
CA ASP A 63 -7.16 17.73 -7.36
C ASP A 63 -8.32 17.50 -8.34
N SER A 64 -9.32 18.38 -8.29
CA SER A 64 -10.46 18.32 -9.19
C SER A 64 -10.13 18.75 -10.62
N GLU A 65 -9.07 19.55 -10.83
CA GLU A 65 -8.64 19.97 -12.17
C GLU A 65 -8.05 18.78 -12.94
N LEU A 66 -7.23 17.96 -12.29
CA LEU A 66 -6.70 16.73 -12.88
C LEU A 66 -7.84 15.85 -13.44
N LEU A 67 -8.89 15.63 -12.63
CA LEU A 67 -10.03 14.83 -13.07
C LEU A 67 -10.79 15.49 -14.22
N ARG A 68 -10.98 16.81 -14.18
CA ARG A 68 -11.64 17.57 -15.25
C ARG A 68 -10.86 17.48 -16.56
N GLU A 69 -9.55 17.66 -16.49
CA GLU A 69 -8.65 17.52 -17.63
C GLU A 69 -8.75 16.12 -18.24
N ALA A 70 -8.66 15.08 -17.42
CA ALA A 70 -8.80 13.70 -17.87
C ALA A 70 -10.14 13.42 -18.55
N LEU A 71 -11.25 13.88 -17.97
CA LEU A 71 -12.57 13.72 -18.56
C LEU A 71 -12.69 14.44 -19.90
N ASN A 72 -12.14 15.65 -20.04
CA ASN A 72 -12.13 16.38 -21.31
C ASN A 72 -11.38 15.64 -22.42
N ARG A 73 -10.31 14.91 -22.10
CA ARG A 73 -9.52 14.12 -23.07
C ARG A 73 -10.31 12.94 -23.65
N CYS A 74 -11.30 12.42 -22.93
CA CYS A 74 -12.02 11.23 -23.34
C CYS A 74 -13.50 11.47 -23.74
N MET A 75 -13.96 12.71 -23.78
CA MET A 75 -15.37 13.04 -24.03
C MET A 75 -15.94 12.45 -25.32
N GLU A 76 -15.13 12.33 -26.35
CA GLU A 76 -15.53 11.82 -27.66
C GLU A 76 -15.14 10.36 -27.91
N LEU A 77 -14.45 9.74 -26.95
CA LEU A 77 -13.99 8.36 -27.10
C LEU A 77 -15.08 7.38 -26.63
N PRO A 78 -15.55 6.47 -27.51
CA PRO A 78 -16.52 5.46 -27.10
C PRO A 78 -15.88 4.35 -26.28
N ALA A 79 -16.67 3.67 -25.45
CA ALA A 79 -16.27 2.37 -24.91
C ALA A 79 -16.14 1.38 -26.07
N LEU A 80 -15.02 0.68 -26.12
CA LEU A 80 -14.71 -0.25 -27.20
C LEU A 80 -14.92 -1.71 -26.75
N PRO A 81 -15.30 -2.61 -27.69
CA PRO A 81 -15.20 -4.04 -27.43
C PRO A 81 -13.75 -4.44 -27.08
N SER A 82 -13.57 -5.47 -26.24
CA SER A 82 -12.26 -5.91 -25.76
C SER A 82 -11.29 -6.40 -26.86
N PHE A 83 -11.76 -6.63 -28.07
CA PHE A 83 -10.97 -6.99 -29.26
C PHE A 83 -10.67 -5.80 -30.17
N CYS A 84 -11.05 -4.59 -29.79
CA CYS A 84 -10.74 -3.34 -30.48
C CYS A 84 -9.67 -2.56 -29.72
N GLU A 85 -9.00 -1.65 -30.41
CA GLU A 85 -7.89 -0.87 -29.87
C GLU A 85 -8.16 0.64 -30.02
N SER A 86 -7.51 1.46 -29.19
CA SER A 86 -7.49 2.91 -29.31
C SER A 86 -6.08 3.46 -29.15
N ASP A 87 -5.80 4.59 -29.80
CA ASP A 87 -4.51 5.26 -29.69
C ASP A 87 -4.18 5.63 -28.23
N LEU A 88 -5.20 6.05 -27.46
CA LEU A 88 -5.03 6.37 -26.04
C LEU A 88 -4.59 5.15 -25.23
N ARG A 89 -5.18 3.97 -25.51
CA ARG A 89 -4.77 2.74 -24.79
C ARG A 89 -3.34 2.35 -25.15
N LEU A 90 -2.97 2.39 -26.41
CA LEU A 90 -1.61 2.10 -26.87
C LEU A 90 -0.60 3.06 -26.24
N ALA A 91 -0.88 4.37 -26.22
CA ALA A 91 -0.03 5.37 -25.59
C ALA A 91 0.17 5.12 -24.09
N VAL A 92 -0.91 4.79 -23.36
CA VAL A 92 -0.82 4.46 -21.93
C VAL A 92 0.02 3.20 -21.70
N LEU A 93 -0.18 2.15 -22.48
CA LEU A 93 0.60 0.91 -22.37
C LEU A 93 2.08 1.16 -22.64
N GLU A 94 2.43 1.90 -23.71
CA GLU A 94 3.80 2.25 -24.06
C GLU A 94 4.49 3.06 -22.96
N ARG A 95 3.79 4.05 -22.39
CA ARG A 95 4.33 4.87 -21.30
C ARG A 95 4.62 4.03 -20.06
N ILE A 96 3.70 3.17 -19.64
CA ILE A 96 3.90 2.29 -18.47
C ILE A 96 5.04 1.28 -18.74
N GLU A 97 5.08 0.70 -19.94
CA GLU A 97 6.16 -0.20 -20.35
C GLU A 97 7.51 0.48 -20.21
N ARG A 98 7.66 1.69 -20.78
CA ARG A 98 8.87 2.49 -20.72
C ARG A 98 9.32 2.76 -19.28
N LEU A 99 8.39 3.16 -18.38
CA LEU A 99 8.71 3.45 -16.97
C LEU A 99 9.30 2.23 -16.24
N CYS A 100 8.84 1.02 -16.54
CA CYS A 100 9.36 -0.21 -15.94
C CYS A 100 10.65 -0.67 -16.62
N SER A 101 10.69 -0.62 -17.94
CA SER A 101 11.84 -1.06 -18.73
C SER A 101 13.08 -0.21 -18.48
N GLU A 102 12.93 1.11 -18.34
CA GLU A 102 14.03 2.01 -17.93
C GLU A 102 14.59 1.63 -16.55
N ALA A 103 13.72 1.35 -15.58
CA ALA A 103 14.13 1.00 -14.21
C ALA A 103 14.81 -0.38 -14.14
N LEU A 104 14.41 -1.32 -15.00
CA LEU A 104 14.86 -2.71 -14.97
C LEU A 104 15.91 -3.05 -16.05
N GLY A 105 16.09 -2.17 -17.06
CA GLY A 105 17.02 -2.36 -18.15
C GLY A 105 16.68 -3.57 -19.02
N THR A 106 15.39 -3.88 -19.16
CA THR A 106 14.89 -5.01 -19.97
C THR A 106 13.50 -4.68 -20.49
N PRO A 107 13.15 -5.06 -21.74
CA PRO A 107 11.79 -4.86 -22.25
C PRO A 107 10.77 -5.76 -21.57
N GLY A 108 9.52 -5.33 -21.62
CA GLY A 108 8.41 -6.09 -21.07
C GLY A 108 7.11 -5.85 -21.81
N ARG A 109 6.02 -6.36 -21.26
CA ARG A 109 4.64 -6.16 -21.74
C ARG A 109 3.75 -5.75 -20.59
N VAL A 110 2.71 -4.99 -20.90
CA VAL A 110 1.79 -4.44 -19.92
C VAL A 110 0.40 -5.00 -20.14
N GLU A 111 -0.17 -5.56 -19.08
CA GLU A 111 -1.61 -5.85 -18.96
C GLU A 111 -2.25 -4.80 -18.05
N LEU A 112 -3.48 -4.39 -18.36
CA LEU A 112 -4.28 -3.53 -17.49
C LEU A 112 -5.32 -4.35 -16.74
N ASP A 113 -5.72 -3.87 -15.54
CA ASP A 113 -6.83 -4.44 -14.79
C ASP A 113 -7.57 -3.35 -13.98
N LEU A 114 -8.67 -3.71 -13.30
CA LEU A 114 -9.60 -2.78 -12.64
C LEU A 114 -9.13 -2.30 -11.27
N GLY A 115 -8.12 -2.92 -10.68
CA GLY A 115 -7.64 -2.52 -9.37
C GLY A 115 -6.54 -3.43 -8.86
N GLY A 116 -5.90 -3.04 -7.74
CA GLY A 116 -4.71 -3.72 -7.25
C GLY A 116 -4.86 -5.22 -7.04
N ALA A 117 -5.97 -5.68 -6.45
CA ALA A 117 -6.20 -7.10 -6.22
C ALA A 117 -6.31 -7.89 -7.54
N GLN A 118 -7.02 -7.34 -8.54
CA GLN A 118 -7.15 -7.96 -9.86
C GLN A 118 -5.80 -7.96 -10.59
N GLY A 119 -5.03 -6.86 -10.53
CA GLY A 119 -3.68 -6.83 -11.08
C GLY A 119 -2.76 -7.88 -10.45
N MET A 120 -2.85 -8.11 -9.14
CA MET A 120 -2.11 -9.19 -8.47
C MET A 120 -2.57 -10.58 -8.93
N GLU A 121 -3.86 -10.80 -9.18
CA GLU A 121 -4.36 -12.04 -9.77
C GLU A 121 -3.84 -12.25 -11.19
N THR A 122 -3.80 -11.19 -12.00
CA THR A 122 -3.21 -11.21 -13.35
C THR A 122 -1.72 -11.52 -13.31
N ALA A 123 -0.95 -10.93 -12.39
CA ALA A 123 0.46 -11.24 -12.20
C ALA A 123 0.69 -12.72 -11.84
N LEU A 124 -0.14 -13.29 -10.97
CA LEU A 124 -0.10 -14.73 -10.66
C LEU A 124 -0.46 -15.61 -11.85
N ARG A 125 -1.45 -15.21 -12.64
CA ARG A 125 -1.81 -15.96 -13.87
C ARG A 125 -0.66 -16.01 -14.87
N ILE A 126 0.05 -14.88 -15.06
CA ILE A 126 1.27 -14.83 -15.87
C ILE A 126 2.33 -15.77 -15.29
N ALA A 127 2.58 -15.72 -13.98
CA ALA A 127 3.55 -16.59 -13.32
C ALA A 127 3.19 -18.09 -13.48
N PHE A 128 1.92 -18.43 -13.29
CA PHE A 128 1.44 -19.82 -13.43
C PHE A 128 1.41 -20.30 -14.87
N SER A 129 1.18 -19.41 -15.83
CA SER A 129 1.26 -19.76 -17.27
C SER A 129 2.70 -20.18 -17.67
N ASN A 130 3.70 -19.56 -17.07
CA ASN A 130 5.11 -19.86 -17.33
C ASN A 130 5.65 -21.03 -16.48
N ASN A 131 5.28 -21.07 -15.21
CA ASN A 131 5.86 -22.02 -14.25
C ASN A 131 4.95 -23.21 -13.92
N GLY A 132 3.68 -23.19 -14.37
CA GLY A 132 2.63 -24.07 -13.86
C GLY A 132 2.15 -23.67 -12.47
N PRO A 133 0.97 -24.16 -12.06
CA PRO A 133 0.44 -23.93 -10.73
C PRO A 133 1.32 -24.60 -9.66
N GLY A 134 1.62 -23.89 -8.59
CA GLY A 134 2.48 -24.36 -7.51
C GLY A 134 2.36 -23.49 -6.26
N THR A 135 3.35 -23.59 -5.40
CA THR A 135 3.44 -22.82 -4.17
C THR A 135 3.72 -21.34 -4.46
N VAL A 136 3.03 -20.43 -3.76
CA VAL A 136 3.32 -19.00 -3.77
C VAL A 136 3.98 -18.62 -2.45
N MET A 137 5.14 -17.98 -2.51
CA MET A 137 5.84 -17.44 -1.35
C MET A 137 5.45 -15.98 -1.13
N VAL A 138 5.23 -15.60 0.14
CA VAL A 138 5.01 -14.21 0.59
C VAL A 138 5.68 -14.00 1.94
N PHE A 139 5.83 -12.77 2.41
CA PHE A 139 6.19 -12.51 3.80
C PHE A 139 4.96 -12.57 4.72
N GLU A 140 5.17 -12.96 5.99
CA GLU A 140 4.18 -12.70 7.03
C GLU A 140 4.02 -11.18 7.20
N GLY A 141 2.77 -10.71 7.44
CA GLY A 141 2.43 -9.29 7.43
C GLY A 141 1.98 -8.78 6.05
N ALA A 142 2.13 -9.55 4.98
CA ALA A 142 1.77 -9.13 3.63
C ALA A 142 0.28 -8.87 3.43
N PHE A 143 -0.01 -7.93 2.52
CA PHE A 143 -1.36 -7.63 2.06
C PHE A 143 -1.37 -7.43 0.54
N HIS A 144 -1.97 -8.37 -0.18
CA HIS A 144 -2.02 -8.36 -1.65
C HIS A 144 -3.44 -8.24 -2.22
N GLY A 145 -4.43 -7.97 -1.37
CA GLY A 145 -5.83 -7.81 -1.76
C GLY A 145 -6.81 -8.58 -0.89
N ARG A 146 -8.10 -8.52 -1.28
CA ARG A 146 -9.23 -9.14 -0.56
C ARG A 146 -10.15 -9.92 -1.49
N SER A 147 -9.83 -10.02 -2.77
CA SER A 147 -10.58 -10.82 -3.75
C SER A 147 -9.91 -12.17 -3.95
N GLY A 148 -10.68 -13.19 -4.30
CA GLY A 148 -10.20 -14.49 -4.73
C GLY A 148 -8.88 -14.95 -4.13
N VAL A 149 -7.94 -15.23 -5.00
CA VAL A 149 -6.61 -15.73 -4.65
C VAL A 149 -5.82 -14.74 -3.78
N THR A 150 -5.97 -13.43 -3.97
CA THR A 150 -5.22 -12.42 -3.21
C THR A 150 -5.59 -12.39 -1.72
N SER A 151 -6.82 -12.80 -1.37
CA SER A 151 -7.22 -13.00 0.03
C SER A 151 -6.38 -14.05 0.73
N MET A 152 -6.02 -15.13 0.03
CA MET A 152 -5.20 -16.21 0.57
C MET A 152 -3.73 -15.80 0.76
N LEU A 153 -3.25 -14.87 -0.06
CA LEU A 153 -1.88 -14.31 0.04
C LEU A 153 -1.75 -13.35 1.21
N SER A 154 -2.83 -12.62 1.54
CA SER A 154 -2.83 -11.66 2.65
C SER A 154 -2.71 -12.37 3.99
N SER A 155 -1.94 -11.80 4.94
CA SER A 155 -1.65 -12.43 6.23
C SER A 155 -2.82 -12.38 7.21
N SER A 156 -3.78 -11.45 7.03
CA SER A 156 -4.93 -11.32 7.92
C SER A 156 -5.82 -12.57 7.92
N PRO A 157 -6.04 -13.24 9.06
CA PRO A 157 -6.94 -14.38 9.17
C PRO A 157 -8.33 -14.09 8.63
N ARG A 158 -8.83 -12.87 8.83
CA ARG A 158 -10.14 -12.42 8.34
C ARG A 158 -10.33 -12.59 6.83
N TYR A 159 -9.26 -12.48 6.04
CA TYR A 159 -9.34 -12.62 4.58
C TYR A 159 -9.06 -14.06 4.14
N ARG A 160 -7.99 -14.64 4.64
CA ARG A 160 -7.51 -15.97 4.20
C ARG A 160 -8.41 -17.14 4.61
N GLU A 161 -9.01 -17.08 5.80
CA GLU A 161 -9.81 -18.19 6.33
C GLU A 161 -11.09 -18.42 5.55
N LEU A 162 -11.69 -17.37 5.00
CA LEU A 162 -12.90 -17.47 4.18
C LEU A 162 -12.69 -18.29 2.90
N LEU A 163 -11.47 -18.35 2.38
CA LEU A 163 -11.13 -18.99 1.11
C LEU A 163 -10.12 -20.15 1.27
N ALA A 164 -9.89 -20.60 2.49
CA ALA A 164 -8.92 -21.68 2.77
C ALA A 164 -9.18 -22.97 1.98
N ALA A 165 -10.44 -23.24 1.63
CA ALA A 165 -10.84 -24.40 0.83
C ALA A 165 -10.45 -24.32 -0.66
N TRP A 166 -10.00 -23.17 -1.16
CA TRP A 166 -9.63 -22.99 -2.59
C TRP A 166 -8.32 -23.68 -2.98
N GLY A 167 -7.53 -24.12 -1.98
CA GLY A 167 -6.41 -25.04 -2.21
C GLY A 167 -5.14 -24.42 -2.78
N LEU A 168 -4.99 -23.08 -2.78
CA LEU A 168 -3.70 -22.45 -3.09
C LEU A 168 -2.72 -22.71 -1.95
N GLU A 169 -1.58 -23.29 -2.27
CA GLU A 169 -0.48 -23.45 -1.32
C GLU A 169 0.30 -22.14 -1.18
N VAL A 170 0.28 -21.55 0.02
CA VAL A 170 0.98 -20.31 0.33
C VAL A 170 1.99 -20.56 1.45
N VAL A 171 3.24 -20.28 1.13
CA VAL A 171 4.34 -20.35 2.08
C VAL A 171 4.65 -18.93 2.56
N ARG A 172 4.69 -18.74 3.90
CA ARG A 172 4.98 -17.45 4.50
C ARG A 172 6.38 -17.43 5.09
N LEU A 173 7.22 -16.57 4.53
CA LEU A 173 8.49 -16.21 5.14
C LEU A 173 8.24 -15.43 6.44
N PRO A 174 9.15 -15.47 7.42
CA PRO A 174 9.04 -14.67 8.64
C PRO A 174 8.78 -13.19 8.34
N SER A 175 8.06 -12.52 9.24
CA SER A 175 7.82 -11.08 9.12
C SER A 175 9.14 -10.32 8.99
N PRO A 176 9.25 -9.38 8.04
CA PRO A 176 10.44 -8.56 7.89
C PRO A 176 10.53 -7.41 8.92
N ASP A 177 9.64 -7.38 9.91
CA ASP A 177 9.65 -6.38 10.98
C ASP A 177 10.69 -6.74 12.06
N CYS A 178 11.82 -6.03 12.09
CA CYS A 178 12.85 -6.23 13.08
C CYS A 178 12.36 -6.08 14.54
N LEU A 179 11.31 -5.27 14.78
CA LEU A 179 10.74 -5.11 16.12
C LEU A 179 9.95 -6.35 16.59
N ARG A 180 9.51 -7.19 15.66
CA ARG A 180 8.73 -8.41 15.90
C ARG A 180 9.44 -9.65 15.38
N CYS A 181 10.76 -9.52 15.13
CA CYS A 181 11.54 -10.60 14.56
C CYS A 181 11.63 -11.78 15.54
N PRO A 182 11.15 -12.98 15.18
CA PRO A 182 11.29 -14.16 16.04
C PRO A 182 12.72 -14.67 16.15
N HIS A 183 13.62 -14.12 15.34
CA HIS A 183 15.05 -14.48 15.28
C HIS A 183 15.97 -13.37 15.79
N ALA A 184 15.40 -12.31 16.42
CA ALA A 184 16.21 -11.28 17.07
C ALA A 184 17.07 -11.94 18.16
N ASP A 185 18.36 -12.04 17.90
CA ASP A 185 19.29 -12.45 18.94
C ASP A 185 19.57 -11.30 19.90
N THR A 186 20.06 -11.64 21.09
CA THR A 186 20.36 -10.68 22.14
C THR A 186 21.59 -9.82 21.84
N SER A 187 22.28 -10.04 20.72
CA SER A 187 23.50 -9.34 20.33
C SER A 187 23.25 -8.06 19.54
N GLY A 188 22.00 -7.81 19.08
CA GLY A 188 21.61 -6.58 18.37
C GLY A 188 22.11 -6.47 16.92
N ASP A 189 22.96 -7.36 16.44
CA ASP A 189 23.42 -7.40 15.06
C ASP A 189 22.58 -8.36 14.20
N CYS A 190 21.46 -7.85 13.75
CA CYS A 190 20.49 -8.62 12.94
C CYS A 190 20.85 -8.70 11.45
N SER A 191 21.85 -7.98 10.95
CA SER A 191 22.14 -7.81 9.52
C SER A 191 22.40 -9.11 8.75
N THR A 192 22.86 -10.16 9.44
CA THR A 192 23.09 -11.49 8.85
C THR A 192 22.12 -12.57 9.33
N GLY A 193 21.38 -12.34 10.41
CA GLY A 193 20.44 -13.29 11.01
C GLY A 193 19.24 -13.59 10.10
N CYS A 194 18.65 -12.56 9.51
CA CYS A 194 17.49 -12.67 8.66
C CYS A 194 17.78 -13.40 7.33
N ALA A 195 18.90 -13.08 6.68
CA ALA A 195 19.32 -13.76 5.45
C ALA A 195 19.59 -15.25 5.72
N ARG A 196 20.26 -15.58 6.84
CA ARG A 196 20.45 -16.96 7.30
C ARG A 196 19.13 -17.65 7.65
N ALA A 197 18.18 -16.93 8.27
CA ALA A 197 16.86 -17.47 8.56
C ALA A 197 16.10 -17.85 7.28
N VAL A 198 16.14 -17.02 6.22
CA VAL A 198 15.54 -17.34 4.92
C VAL A 198 16.19 -18.57 4.33
N THR A 199 17.52 -18.68 4.35
CA THR A 199 18.25 -19.83 3.80
C THR A 199 17.98 -21.11 4.60
N ARG A 200 17.98 -21.05 5.94
CA ARG A 200 17.60 -22.18 6.80
C ARG A 200 16.15 -22.59 6.59
N TRP A 201 15.27 -21.62 6.54
CA TRP A 201 13.84 -21.86 6.33
C TRP A 201 13.58 -22.58 5.01
N GLY A 202 14.31 -22.21 3.96
CA GLY A 202 14.30 -22.95 2.68
C GLY A 202 14.82 -24.39 2.80
N SER A 203 15.76 -24.67 3.70
CA SER A 203 16.28 -26.03 3.94
C SER A 203 15.47 -26.83 4.98
N GLU A 204 14.78 -26.14 5.92
CA GLU A 204 14.02 -26.75 7.02
C GLU A 204 12.52 -26.89 6.70
N THR A 205 11.99 -26.13 5.74
CA THR A 205 10.58 -26.23 5.28
C THR A 205 10.33 -27.44 4.39
N SER A 206 11.36 -28.25 4.11
CA SER A 206 11.12 -29.66 3.87
C SER A 206 10.42 -30.36 5.05
N GLY A 207 10.10 -29.67 6.16
CA GLY A 207 9.68 -30.32 7.38
C GLY A 207 8.67 -29.70 8.32
N VAL A 208 8.04 -28.55 8.05
CA VAL A 208 6.93 -28.09 8.91
C VAL A 208 5.69 -28.93 8.67
N GLY A 209 5.41 -29.87 9.56
CA GLY A 209 4.31 -30.80 9.48
C GLY A 209 4.64 -32.13 8.79
N GLY A 210 5.92 -32.49 8.57
CA GLY A 210 6.32 -33.82 8.06
C GLY A 210 5.96 -34.09 6.60
N ARG A 211 5.56 -33.07 5.84
CA ARG A 211 5.41 -33.15 4.39
C ARG A 211 6.47 -32.28 3.75
N ALA A 212 7.44 -32.90 3.06
CA ALA A 212 8.28 -32.22 2.12
C ALA A 212 7.39 -31.39 1.19
N HIS A 213 7.69 -30.10 0.99
CA HIS A 213 7.00 -29.33 -0.05
C HIS A 213 7.32 -29.98 -1.40
N ALA A 214 6.44 -30.89 -1.82
CA ALA A 214 6.60 -31.64 -3.06
C ALA A 214 6.32 -30.78 -4.29
N ARG A 215 5.86 -29.53 -4.11
CA ARG A 215 5.45 -28.66 -5.20
C ARG A 215 6.51 -27.58 -5.47
N LYS A 216 6.74 -27.34 -6.75
CA LYS A 216 7.57 -26.24 -7.24
C LYS A 216 7.07 -24.91 -6.71
N VAL A 217 7.98 -24.01 -6.29
CA VAL A 217 7.64 -22.62 -6.01
C VAL A 217 7.44 -21.90 -7.35
N SER A 218 6.22 -21.46 -7.60
CA SER A 218 5.85 -20.82 -8.86
C SER A 218 6.06 -19.33 -8.86
N ALA A 219 5.84 -18.67 -7.71
CA ALA A 219 6.02 -17.23 -7.56
C ALA A 219 6.47 -16.85 -6.15
N PHE A 220 7.21 -15.76 -6.04
CA PHE A 220 7.46 -15.02 -4.80
C PHE A 220 6.95 -13.59 -4.97
N ILE A 221 6.10 -13.15 -4.04
CA ILE A 221 5.50 -11.82 -4.04
C ILE A 221 5.98 -11.05 -2.82
N PHE A 222 6.36 -9.81 -3.02
CA PHE A 222 6.78 -8.93 -1.93
C PHE A 222 6.25 -7.51 -2.12
N GLU A 223 6.08 -6.81 -0.99
CA GLU A 223 5.89 -5.36 -0.90
C GLU A 223 7.21 -4.72 -0.48
N SER A 224 7.60 -3.61 -1.10
CA SER A 224 8.78 -2.82 -0.69
C SER A 224 8.56 -2.13 0.66
N VAL A 225 7.31 -1.84 1.02
CA VAL A 225 6.84 -1.48 2.36
C VAL A 225 5.50 -2.16 2.60
N GLN A 226 5.40 -2.96 3.65
CA GLN A 226 4.14 -3.61 4.06
C GLN A 226 3.24 -2.61 4.77
N ASN A 227 2.39 -1.92 4.02
CA ASN A 227 1.49 -0.90 4.58
C ASN A 227 0.55 -1.50 5.64
N VAL A 228 -0.25 -2.50 5.28
CA VAL A 228 -1.24 -3.12 6.18
C VAL A 228 -0.58 -3.90 7.32
N GLY A 229 0.62 -4.41 7.11
CA GLY A 229 1.45 -5.07 8.12
C GLY A 229 1.99 -4.15 9.21
N GLY A 230 1.74 -2.84 9.13
CA GLY A 230 2.21 -1.84 10.08
C GLY A 230 3.32 -0.96 9.52
N MET A 231 3.26 -0.61 8.25
CA MET A 231 4.24 0.21 7.53
C MET A 231 5.68 -0.32 7.71
N VAL A 232 5.82 -1.64 7.52
CA VAL A 232 7.10 -2.33 7.73
C VAL A 232 7.95 -2.26 6.48
N THR A 233 9.16 -1.74 6.62
CA THR A 233 10.17 -1.76 5.56
C THR A 233 11.07 -2.97 5.76
N PRO A 234 11.10 -3.93 4.83
CA PRO A 234 12.05 -5.03 4.86
C PRO A 234 13.50 -4.52 4.80
N ASP A 235 14.37 -5.12 5.59
CA ASP A 235 15.81 -4.88 5.41
C ASP A 235 16.24 -5.26 3.99
N PRO A 236 17.00 -4.41 3.28
CA PRO A 236 17.41 -4.67 1.90
C PRO A 236 18.18 -5.99 1.72
N ALA A 237 18.98 -6.41 2.69
CA ALA A 237 19.72 -7.67 2.61
C ALA A 237 18.77 -8.87 2.76
N LEU A 238 17.78 -8.78 3.66
CA LEU A 238 16.73 -9.78 3.80
C LEU A 238 15.93 -9.94 2.50
N LEU A 239 15.49 -8.82 1.90
CA LEU A 239 14.70 -8.87 0.68
C LEU A 239 15.51 -9.47 -0.49
N ARG A 240 16.79 -9.08 -0.64
CA ARG A 240 17.68 -9.69 -1.64
C ARG A 240 17.84 -11.19 -1.42
N ALA A 241 18.10 -11.63 -0.19
CA ALA A 241 18.24 -13.04 0.14
C ALA A 241 16.97 -13.85 -0.16
N ALA A 242 15.78 -13.28 0.13
CA ALA A 242 14.50 -13.90 -0.19
C ALA A 242 14.27 -14.03 -1.71
N VAL A 243 14.60 -12.99 -2.48
CA VAL A 243 14.53 -12.99 -3.96
C VAL A 243 15.50 -14.03 -4.54
N GLU A 244 16.74 -14.06 -4.09
CA GLU A 244 17.75 -15.04 -4.55
C GLU A 244 17.33 -16.48 -4.23
N HIS A 245 16.83 -16.71 -3.02
CA HIS A 245 16.32 -18.00 -2.61
C HIS A 245 15.15 -18.48 -3.48
N ALA A 246 14.17 -17.59 -3.73
CA ALA A 246 13.03 -17.89 -4.58
C ALA A 246 13.46 -18.16 -6.04
N ARG A 247 14.37 -17.38 -6.59
CA ARG A 247 14.94 -17.59 -7.93
C ARG A 247 15.67 -18.92 -8.05
N ALA A 248 16.42 -19.32 -7.05
CA ALA A 248 17.10 -20.60 -7.03
C ALA A 248 16.11 -21.79 -7.13
N GLN A 249 14.86 -21.59 -6.76
CA GLN A 249 13.76 -22.55 -6.89
C GLN A 249 12.99 -22.39 -8.21
N GLY A 250 13.37 -21.43 -9.06
CA GLY A 250 12.72 -21.16 -10.35
C GLY A 250 11.45 -20.31 -10.24
N ALA A 251 11.22 -19.62 -9.11
CA ALA A 251 10.05 -18.76 -8.90
C ALA A 251 10.12 -17.51 -9.79
N VAL A 252 8.96 -17.06 -10.29
CA VAL A 252 8.77 -15.72 -10.85
C VAL A 252 8.70 -14.73 -9.69
N ILE A 253 9.46 -13.65 -9.76
CA ILE A 253 9.53 -12.62 -8.72
C ILE A 253 8.57 -11.48 -9.06
N ILE A 254 7.60 -11.23 -8.17
CA ILE A 254 6.54 -10.23 -8.35
C ILE A 254 6.71 -9.15 -7.30
N ALA A 255 6.93 -7.90 -7.74
CA ALA A 255 6.89 -6.73 -6.87
C ALA A 255 5.47 -6.16 -6.83
N ASP A 256 4.87 -6.17 -5.66
CA ASP A 256 3.65 -5.43 -5.38
C ASP A 256 4.00 -3.97 -5.07
N GLU A 257 3.96 -3.15 -6.11
CA GLU A 257 4.21 -1.70 -6.07
C GLU A 257 2.90 -0.88 -6.05
N ILE A 258 1.78 -1.52 -5.71
CA ILE A 258 0.47 -0.87 -5.64
C ILE A 258 0.49 0.30 -4.66
N PHE A 259 1.19 0.16 -3.52
CA PHE A 259 1.34 1.21 -2.52
C PHE A 259 2.63 2.01 -2.70
N THR A 260 3.74 1.34 -2.98
CA THR A 260 5.09 1.93 -2.96
C THR A 260 5.53 2.55 -4.26
N GLY A 261 4.89 2.17 -5.37
CA GLY A 261 5.20 2.70 -6.69
C GLY A 261 4.89 4.18 -6.86
N MET A 262 5.39 4.76 -7.93
CA MET A 262 5.22 6.16 -8.30
C MET A 262 5.72 7.09 -7.17
N HIS A 263 6.98 6.94 -6.80
CA HIS A 263 7.72 7.81 -5.88
C HIS A 263 7.22 7.86 -4.43
N ARG A 264 6.24 7.04 -4.02
CA ARG A 264 5.74 7.04 -2.64
C ARG A 264 6.85 6.89 -1.60
N VAL A 265 7.88 6.09 -1.89
CA VAL A 265 9.01 5.81 -0.99
C VAL A 265 10.34 6.38 -1.49
N GLY A 266 10.32 7.41 -2.32
CA GLY A 266 11.48 8.11 -2.88
C GLY A 266 11.70 7.78 -4.36
N PRO A 267 12.37 6.67 -4.73
CA PRO A 267 12.53 6.30 -6.13
C PRO A 267 11.18 5.94 -6.76
N ARG A 268 11.11 5.96 -8.09
CA ARG A 268 9.87 5.64 -8.83
C ARG A 268 9.26 4.31 -8.41
N TRP A 269 10.07 3.30 -8.17
CA TRP A 269 9.66 1.98 -7.70
C TRP A 269 10.36 1.65 -6.40
N GLY A 270 9.60 1.18 -5.41
CA GLY A 270 10.12 0.86 -4.09
C GLY A 270 11.20 -0.23 -4.11
N PHE A 271 11.10 -1.22 -5.03
CA PHE A 271 12.10 -2.29 -5.16
C PHE A 271 13.52 -1.77 -5.48
N GLN A 272 13.64 -0.56 -6.06
CA GLN A 272 14.94 0.06 -6.36
C GLN A 272 15.74 0.36 -5.09
N ARG A 273 15.07 0.66 -3.96
CA ARG A 273 15.75 0.89 -2.67
C ARG A 273 16.51 -0.35 -2.17
N ALA A 274 15.97 -1.52 -2.41
CA ALA A 274 16.61 -2.76 -2.02
C ALA A 274 17.60 -3.30 -3.06
N GLY A 275 17.63 -2.70 -4.27
CA GLY A 275 18.45 -3.16 -5.39
C GLY A 275 18.01 -4.52 -5.93
N VAL A 276 16.74 -4.89 -5.77
CA VAL A 276 16.17 -6.12 -6.34
C VAL A 276 15.60 -5.84 -7.73
N ARG A 277 15.51 -6.88 -8.56
CA ARG A 277 14.99 -6.80 -9.93
C ARG A 277 13.86 -7.82 -10.06
N PRO A 278 12.59 -7.41 -9.93
CA PRO A 278 11.45 -8.29 -10.13
C PRO A 278 11.30 -8.69 -11.61
N ASP A 279 10.60 -9.78 -11.84
CA ASP A 279 10.18 -10.24 -13.16
C ASP A 279 8.84 -9.65 -13.58
N ILE A 280 7.99 -9.30 -12.57
CA ILE A 280 6.68 -8.66 -12.75
C ILE A 280 6.57 -7.51 -11.76
N VAL A 281 6.03 -6.38 -12.20
CA VAL A 281 5.70 -5.20 -11.37
C VAL A 281 4.21 -4.94 -11.47
N VAL A 282 3.54 -4.84 -10.32
CA VAL A 282 2.11 -4.49 -10.26
C VAL A 282 1.96 -3.11 -9.63
N THR A 283 1.34 -2.18 -10.33
CA THR A 283 1.09 -0.82 -9.84
C THR A 283 -0.39 -0.42 -9.97
N SER A 284 -0.84 0.51 -9.13
CA SER A 284 -2.20 1.04 -9.08
C SER A 284 -2.19 2.38 -8.32
N LYS A 285 -3.20 2.69 -7.55
CA LYS A 285 -3.27 3.84 -6.59
C LYS A 285 -2.71 5.15 -7.18
N ALA A 286 -1.45 5.51 -6.90
CA ALA A 286 -0.82 6.73 -7.39
C ALA A 286 -0.72 6.82 -8.92
N LEU A 287 -0.94 5.71 -9.63
CA LEU A 287 -1.07 5.68 -11.08
C LEU A 287 -2.30 6.46 -11.57
N THR A 288 -3.31 6.66 -10.72
CA THR A 288 -4.56 7.34 -11.07
C THR A 288 -4.89 8.55 -10.19
N ASN A 289 -4.08 8.82 -9.15
CA ASN A 289 -4.40 9.82 -8.11
C ASN A 289 -5.86 9.74 -7.63
N GLY A 290 -6.45 8.55 -7.55
CA GLY A 290 -7.83 8.31 -7.11
C GLY A 290 -8.91 8.61 -8.15
N GLY A 291 -8.56 9.05 -9.37
CA GLY A 291 -9.51 9.43 -10.41
C GLY A 291 -10.18 8.25 -11.12
N ALA A 292 -9.59 7.07 -11.08
CA ALA A 292 -10.13 5.86 -11.69
C ALA A 292 -9.64 4.58 -11.01
N ALA A 293 -10.39 3.51 -11.15
CA ALA A 293 -9.99 2.17 -10.76
C ALA A 293 -9.18 1.51 -11.88
N VAL A 294 -7.86 1.50 -11.76
CA VAL A 294 -6.93 0.88 -12.73
C VAL A 294 -5.75 0.29 -11.97
N SER A 295 -5.28 -0.84 -12.44
CA SER A 295 -3.93 -1.35 -12.17
C SER A 295 -3.24 -1.72 -13.46
N ALA A 296 -1.91 -1.67 -13.44
CA ALA A 296 -1.07 -2.11 -14.53
C ALA A 296 -0.11 -3.20 -14.03
N VAL A 297 0.05 -4.22 -14.84
CA VAL A 297 0.93 -5.37 -14.61
C VAL A 297 1.96 -5.38 -15.73
N TRP A 298 3.17 -4.96 -15.43
CA TRP A 298 4.29 -5.10 -16.34
C TRP A 298 4.99 -6.44 -16.08
N ALA A 299 5.25 -7.21 -17.11
CA ALA A 299 6.00 -8.45 -17.04
C ALA A 299 7.14 -8.43 -18.06
N ARG A 300 8.37 -8.78 -17.61
CA ARG A 300 9.53 -8.82 -18.49
C ARG A 300 9.32 -9.84 -19.61
N GLU A 301 9.92 -9.58 -20.77
CA GLU A 301 9.96 -10.57 -21.84
C GLU A 301 10.72 -11.84 -21.39
N PRO A 302 10.26 -13.04 -21.80
CA PRO A 302 9.07 -13.32 -22.62
C PRO A 302 7.79 -13.68 -21.82
N LEU A 303 7.72 -13.39 -20.50
CA LEU A 303 6.68 -13.91 -19.59
C LEU A 303 5.24 -13.64 -20.05
N ALA A 304 4.99 -12.49 -20.66
CA ALA A 304 3.67 -12.11 -21.17
C ALA A 304 3.65 -12.09 -22.72
N SER A 305 4.58 -12.78 -23.39
CA SER A 305 4.54 -12.96 -24.84
C SER A 305 3.39 -13.90 -25.24
N PRO A 306 2.89 -13.83 -26.48
CA PRO A 306 1.80 -14.69 -26.95
C PRO A 306 2.06 -16.20 -26.78
N GLU A 307 3.32 -16.63 -26.80
CA GLU A 307 3.73 -18.03 -26.61
C GLU A 307 3.62 -18.47 -25.15
N HIS A 308 3.82 -17.55 -24.20
CA HIS A 308 3.87 -17.82 -22.76
C HIS A 308 2.57 -17.41 -22.04
N TYR A 309 1.87 -16.41 -22.55
CA TYR A 309 0.58 -15.94 -22.05
C TYR A 309 -0.36 -15.68 -23.23
N PRO A 310 -1.03 -16.73 -23.74
CA PRO A 310 -1.75 -16.68 -25.00
C PRO A 310 -2.84 -15.61 -25.05
N PRO A 311 -3.12 -15.01 -26.23
CA PRO A 311 -4.23 -14.09 -26.41
C PRO A 311 -5.56 -14.68 -25.90
N GLY A 312 -6.32 -13.86 -25.16
CA GLY A 312 -7.55 -14.30 -24.50
C GLY A 312 -7.35 -14.88 -23.09
N SER A 313 -6.10 -14.99 -22.61
CA SER A 313 -5.81 -15.40 -21.22
C SER A 313 -6.31 -14.41 -20.19
N HIS A 314 -6.40 -13.11 -20.54
CA HIS A 314 -6.89 -12.04 -19.69
C HIS A 314 -7.81 -11.11 -20.46
N SER A 315 -8.99 -10.84 -19.89
CA SER A 315 -9.95 -9.85 -20.41
C SER A 315 -10.99 -9.52 -19.34
N ALA A 316 -11.40 -8.26 -19.27
CA ALA A 316 -12.57 -7.83 -18.50
C ALA A 316 -13.26 -6.66 -19.22
N THR A 317 -14.58 -6.59 -19.15
CA THR A 317 -15.41 -5.64 -19.90
C THR A 317 -15.02 -4.18 -19.70
N PHE A 318 -14.57 -3.82 -18.50
CA PHE A 318 -14.26 -2.43 -18.15
C PHE A 318 -12.76 -2.14 -18.09
N VAL A 319 -11.91 -3.08 -18.46
CA VAL A 319 -10.47 -2.84 -18.54
C VAL A 319 -10.17 -1.92 -19.71
N GLY A 320 -9.46 -0.82 -19.43
CA GLY A 320 -9.08 0.14 -20.46
C GLY A 320 -10.21 0.97 -21.04
N ILE A 321 -11.30 1.21 -20.27
CA ILE A 321 -12.33 2.17 -20.72
C ILE A 321 -11.77 3.59 -20.81
N PRO A 322 -12.26 4.42 -21.76
CA PRO A 322 -11.64 5.69 -22.10
C PRO A 322 -11.36 6.63 -20.93
N HIS A 323 -12.31 6.81 -20.01
CA HIS A 323 -12.11 7.70 -18.88
C HIS A 323 -11.00 7.21 -17.92
N ALA A 324 -10.88 5.90 -17.74
CA ALA A 324 -9.84 5.33 -16.89
C ALA A 324 -8.45 5.49 -17.53
N LEU A 325 -8.35 5.27 -18.85
CA LEU A 325 -7.11 5.52 -19.61
C LEU A 325 -6.73 7.00 -19.60
N ALA A 326 -7.70 7.89 -19.80
CA ALA A 326 -7.46 9.34 -19.80
C ALA A 326 -6.98 9.83 -18.42
N VAL A 327 -7.51 9.27 -17.33
CA VAL A 327 -6.98 9.55 -15.97
C VAL A 327 -5.53 9.11 -15.86
N VAL A 328 -5.19 7.89 -16.28
CA VAL A 328 -3.78 7.40 -16.23
C VAL A 328 -2.89 8.29 -17.07
N ASP A 329 -3.29 8.62 -18.31
CA ASP A 329 -2.53 9.46 -19.23
C ASP A 329 -2.25 10.85 -18.64
N THR A 330 -3.29 11.51 -18.10
CA THR A 330 -3.17 12.82 -17.45
C THR A 330 -2.27 12.75 -16.20
N VAL A 331 -2.37 11.69 -15.40
CA VAL A 331 -1.51 11.48 -14.23
C VAL A 331 -0.06 11.26 -14.65
N LEU A 332 0.19 10.52 -15.73
CA LEU A 332 1.54 10.34 -16.25
C LEU A 332 2.15 11.66 -16.75
N ASP A 333 1.36 12.55 -17.37
CA ASP A 333 1.82 13.89 -17.73
C ASP A 333 2.25 14.69 -16.50
N ARG A 334 1.50 14.61 -15.41
CA ARG A 334 1.86 15.27 -14.14
C ARG A 334 3.15 14.73 -13.55
N TRP A 335 3.39 13.40 -13.64
CA TRP A 335 4.65 12.80 -13.20
C TRP A 335 5.83 13.24 -14.07
N GLU A 336 5.68 13.31 -15.38
CA GLU A 336 6.71 13.77 -16.30
C GLU A 336 7.03 15.26 -16.13
N ALA A 337 6.03 16.07 -15.77
CA ALA A 337 6.18 17.49 -15.50
C ALA A 337 6.81 17.83 -14.13
N TRP A 338 6.92 16.86 -13.22
CA TRP A 338 7.51 17.10 -11.89
C TRP A 338 9.03 17.01 -11.97
N GLU A 339 9.72 18.18 -11.98
CA GLU A 339 11.15 18.29 -12.31
C GLU A 339 12.08 17.46 -11.40
N ASP A 340 11.84 17.44 -10.08
CA ASP A 340 12.69 16.71 -9.13
C ASP A 340 11.86 16.11 -7.98
N VAL A 341 10.98 15.19 -8.34
CA VAL A 341 10.08 14.52 -7.39
C VAL A 341 10.85 13.76 -6.29
N GLU A 342 12.00 13.17 -6.61
CA GLU A 342 12.79 12.43 -5.62
C GLU A 342 13.40 13.35 -4.56
N ARG A 343 13.85 14.55 -4.94
CA ARG A 343 14.31 15.56 -3.99
C ARG A 343 13.16 15.99 -3.07
N ASP A 344 12.01 16.30 -3.66
CA ASP A 344 10.86 16.79 -2.91
C ASP A 344 10.33 15.73 -1.93
N VAL A 345 10.30 14.46 -2.35
CA VAL A 345 9.96 13.34 -1.46
C VAL A 345 11.01 13.13 -0.37
N ARG A 346 12.30 13.31 -0.63
CA ARG A 346 13.34 13.29 0.43
C ARG A 346 13.17 14.44 1.43
N THR A 347 12.77 15.62 0.97
CA THR A 347 12.46 16.77 1.85
C THR A 347 11.27 16.44 2.74
N LEU A 348 10.21 15.86 2.19
CA LEU A 348 9.05 15.39 2.96
C LEU A 348 9.43 14.32 3.97
N GLU A 349 10.26 13.34 3.59
CA GLU A 349 10.79 12.31 4.49
C GLU A 349 11.50 12.93 5.70
N ALA A 350 12.43 13.85 5.46
CA ALA A 350 13.16 14.55 6.50
C ALA A 350 12.24 15.40 7.40
N GLY A 351 11.24 16.05 6.81
CA GLY A 351 10.22 16.81 7.53
C GLY A 351 9.37 15.93 8.45
N LEU A 352 8.93 14.77 7.97
CA LEU A 352 8.21 13.78 8.76
C LEU A 352 9.09 13.25 9.91
N ASP A 353 10.29 12.81 9.61
CA ASP A 353 11.20 12.24 10.61
C ASP A 353 11.50 13.23 11.75
N THR A 354 11.75 14.49 11.41
CA THR A 354 12.00 15.56 12.40
C THR A 354 10.82 15.72 13.36
N ARG A 355 9.56 15.79 12.85
CA ARG A 355 8.37 15.97 13.70
C ARG A 355 8.08 14.73 14.54
N LEU A 356 8.29 13.56 13.98
CA LEU A 356 8.09 12.31 14.71
C LEU A 356 9.13 12.12 15.81
N GLN A 357 10.39 12.52 15.57
CA GLN A 357 11.42 12.54 16.62
C GLN A 357 11.03 13.49 17.77
N GLN A 358 10.56 14.70 17.46
CA GLN A 358 10.11 15.67 18.48
C GLN A 358 8.93 15.11 19.31
N LEU A 359 8.01 14.38 18.67
CA LEU A 359 6.92 13.71 19.39
C LEU A 359 7.45 12.56 20.26
N ALA A 360 8.41 11.76 19.79
CA ALA A 360 9.02 10.67 20.53
C ALA A 360 9.77 11.19 21.77
N ASP A 361 10.52 12.28 21.63
CA ASP A 361 11.22 12.95 22.74
C ASP A 361 10.25 13.48 23.79
N ARG A 362 9.08 13.96 23.34
CA ARG A 362 8.04 14.52 24.24
C ARG A 362 7.20 13.44 24.93
N TYR A 363 6.99 12.28 24.28
CA TYR A 363 6.14 11.19 24.78
C TYR A 363 6.88 9.84 24.84
N PRO A 364 8.04 9.76 25.55
CA PRO A 364 8.87 8.55 25.55
C PRO A 364 8.20 7.33 26.21
N GLY A 365 7.17 7.57 27.04
CA GLY A 365 6.36 6.50 27.64
C GLY A 365 5.36 5.87 26.69
N LEU A 366 4.95 6.60 25.64
CA LEU A 366 3.94 6.16 24.67
C LEU A 366 4.55 5.73 23.33
N ILE A 367 5.60 6.41 22.88
CA ILE A 367 6.22 6.15 21.57
C ILE A 367 7.48 5.29 21.78
N LYS A 368 7.41 4.06 21.31
CA LYS A 368 8.53 3.11 21.37
C LYS A 368 9.54 3.36 20.25
N ARG A 369 9.05 3.71 19.07
CA ARG A 369 9.84 3.93 17.86
C ARG A 369 9.02 4.69 16.81
N HIS A 370 9.69 5.41 15.94
CA HIS A 370 9.16 5.90 14.67
C HIS A 370 10.12 5.55 13.53
N ASP A 371 9.60 5.52 12.32
CA ASP A 371 10.38 5.37 11.09
C ASP A 371 9.70 6.21 10.01
N ALA A 372 10.49 6.88 9.17
CA ALA A 372 10.02 7.57 7.97
C ALA A 372 10.72 7.02 6.72
N MET A 373 10.03 7.00 5.59
CA MET A 373 10.57 6.57 4.30
C MET A 373 9.78 7.20 3.16
N GLY A 374 10.37 8.18 2.47
CA GLY A 374 9.67 8.96 1.47
C GLY A 374 8.45 9.66 2.07
N ALA A 375 7.32 9.57 1.39
CA ALA A 375 6.04 10.10 1.89
C ALA A 375 5.27 9.05 2.73
N THR A 376 5.99 8.25 3.52
CA THR A 376 5.40 7.30 4.46
C THR A 376 6.12 7.35 5.79
N ALA A 377 5.37 7.16 6.88
CA ALA A 377 5.96 7.05 8.21
C ALA A 377 5.10 6.15 9.11
N ARG A 378 5.69 5.67 10.19
CA ARG A 378 4.97 4.96 11.26
C ARG A 378 5.38 5.46 12.63
N ILE A 379 4.44 5.39 13.57
CA ILE A 379 4.70 5.51 15.00
C ILE A 379 4.33 4.18 15.65
N VAL A 380 5.28 3.55 16.31
CA VAL A 380 5.06 2.32 17.09
C VAL A 380 4.86 2.70 18.55
N LEU A 381 3.74 2.32 19.10
CA LEU A 381 3.33 2.65 20.48
C LEU A 381 3.71 1.54 21.46
N THR A 382 3.83 1.90 22.72
CA THR A 382 4.07 0.96 23.83
C THR A 382 2.83 0.14 24.24
N GLY A 383 1.73 0.24 23.52
CA GLY A 383 0.49 -0.52 23.74
C GLY A 383 -0.38 -0.49 22.51
N GLY A 384 -1.48 -1.23 22.52
CA GLY A 384 -2.42 -1.34 21.41
C GLY A 384 -3.31 -0.11 21.18
N HIS A 385 -2.78 1.10 21.33
CA HIS A 385 -3.53 2.36 21.37
C HIS A 385 -3.70 3.06 20.02
N ALA A 386 -3.17 2.51 18.92
CA ALA A 386 -3.20 3.19 17.61
C ALA A 386 -4.63 3.55 17.16
N ALA A 387 -5.60 2.66 17.37
CA ALA A 387 -7.00 2.95 17.04
C ALA A 387 -7.56 4.12 17.87
N ARG A 388 -7.15 4.24 19.16
CA ARG A 388 -7.58 5.34 20.01
C ARG A 388 -6.93 6.67 19.60
N ILE A 389 -5.62 6.67 19.30
CA ILE A 389 -4.96 7.88 18.77
C ILE A 389 -5.58 8.31 17.46
N ARG A 390 -5.86 7.40 16.53
CA ARG A 390 -6.58 7.71 15.29
C ARG A 390 -7.94 8.37 15.55
N GLN A 391 -8.69 7.88 16.52
CA GLN A 391 -9.97 8.45 16.92
C GLN A 391 -9.78 9.85 17.52
N LEU A 392 -8.86 10.00 18.49
CA LEU A 392 -8.57 11.29 19.13
C LEU A 392 -8.12 12.34 18.10
N SER A 393 -7.21 11.99 17.19
CA SER A 393 -6.70 12.88 16.14
C SER A 393 -7.82 13.46 15.26
N SER A 394 -8.94 12.78 15.11
CA SER A 394 -10.06 13.29 14.31
C SER A 394 -10.81 14.46 14.95
N HIS A 395 -10.64 14.74 16.26
CA HIS A 395 -11.47 15.74 16.97
C HIS A 395 -10.80 16.52 18.11
N VAL A 396 -9.57 16.17 18.52
CA VAL A 396 -8.91 16.86 19.68
C VAL A 396 -8.52 18.31 19.41
N HIS A 397 -8.21 18.65 18.16
CA HIS A 397 -7.85 20.02 17.78
C HIS A 397 -9.15 20.84 17.56
N PRO A 398 -9.22 22.12 18.01
CA PRO A 398 -10.45 22.93 17.91
C PRO A 398 -10.93 23.15 16.47
N ASP A 399 -10.02 23.44 15.55
CA ASP A 399 -10.36 23.86 14.19
C ASP A 399 -10.17 22.75 13.14
N HIS A 400 -9.32 21.77 13.40
CA HIS A 400 -8.93 20.75 12.44
C HIS A 400 -9.10 19.33 12.98
N GLY A 401 -9.38 18.39 12.08
CA GLY A 401 -9.18 16.96 12.31
C GLY A 401 -7.93 16.46 11.56
N LEU A 402 -7.42 15.29 11.95
CA LEU A 402 -6.36 14.59 11.25
C LEU A 402 -6.82 13.18 10.92
N LEU A 403 -6.62 12.77 9.68
CA LEU A 403 -6.81 11.39 9.23
C LEU A 403 -5.47 10.68 9.18
N VAL A 404 -5.31 9.65 9.99
CA VAL A 404 -4.20 8.70 9.98
C VAL A 404 -4.75 7.29 9.97
N ALA A 405 -3.97 6.32 9.51
CA ALA A 405 -4.39 4.93 9.47
C ALA A 405 -3.93 4.15 10.72
N SER A 406 -4.67 3.11 11.04
CA SER A 406 -4.29 2.04 11.96
C SER A 406 -4.82 0.72 11.43
N THR A 407 -4.10 -0.36 11.60
CA THR A 407 -4.49 -1.68 11.07
C THR A 407 -4.73 -2.66 12.19
N GLY A 408 -5.61 -3.64 11.96
CA GLY A 408 -5.84 -4.72 12.93
C GLY A 408 -4.68 -5.72 13.00
N MET A 409 -3.77 -5.69 12.03
CA MET A 409 -2.57 -6.54 12.03
C MET A 409 -1.42 -5.95 12.84
N ALA A 410 -1.45 -4.63 13.05
CA ALA A 410 -0.47 -3.89 13.86
C ALA A 410 -1.22 -2.89 14.76
N PRO A 411 -1.89 -3.35 15.83
CA PRO A 411 -2.76 -2.50 16.67
C PRO A 411 -2.01 -1.46 17.49
N ASP A 412 -0.70 -1.56 17.55
CA ASP A 412 0.25 -0.65 18.20
C ASP A 412 0.89 0.34 17.21
N VAL A 413 0.50 0.32 15.92
CA VAL A 413 1.13 1.17 14.89
C VAL A 413 0.13 2.17 14.31
N ILE A 414 0.54 3.43 14.28
CA ILE A 414 -0.09 4.50 13.50
C ILE A 414 0.66 4.59 12.17
N ASN A 415 -0.06 4.43 11.07
CA ASN A 415 0.47 4.62 9.72
C ASN A 415 0.16 6.04 9.24
N ILE A 416 1.16 6.71 8.70
CA ILE A 416 1.11 8.06 8.15
C ILE A 416 1.63 8.00 6.72
N HIS A 417 0.82 8.39 5.74
CA HIS A 417 1.20 8.41 4.34
C HIS A 417 0.48 9.54 3.59
N PRO A 418 0.89 10.79 3.83
CA PRO A 418 0.25 11.97 3.28
C PRO A 418 0.45 12.07 1.76
N PRO A 419 -0.26 12.96 1.06
CA PRO A 419 0.09 13.34 -0.31
C PRO A 419 1.55 13.77 -0.43
N LEU A 420 2.17 13.56 -1.59
CA LEU A 420 3.57 13.92 -1.82
C LEU A 420 3.78 15.45 -1.84
N VAL A 421 2.72 16.21 -2.08
CA VAL A 421 2.70 17.67 -2.07
C VAL A 421 2.52 18.30 -0.68
N THR A 422 2.54 17.50 0.38
CA THR A 422 2.43 17.97 1.76
C THR A 422 3.62 18.87 2.12
N GLY A 423 3.34 20.09 2.54
CA GLY A 423 4.34 21.09 2.89
C GLY A 423 4.61 21.17 4.39
N GLU A 424 5.51 22.08 4.78
CA GLU A 424 5.94 22.30 6.16
C GLU A 424 4.76 22.65 7.09
N SER A 425 3.81 23.49 6.64
CA SER A 425 2.66 23.89 7.42
C SER A 425 1.72 22.73 7.74
N GLU A 426 1.55 21.81 6.80
CA GLU A 426 0.76 20.60 7.00
C GLU A 426 1.48 19.62 7.94
N LEU A 427 2.80 19.53 7.88
CA LEU A 427 3.61 18.71 8.78
C LEU A 427 3.57 19.25 10.21
N ASP A 428 3.62 20.58 10.38
CA ASP A 428 3.48 21.21 11.70
C ASP A 428 2.09 20.92 12.28
N LEU A 429 1.03 21.10 11.49
CA LEU A 429 -0.33 20.79 11.90
C LEU A 429 -0.52 19.31 12.26
N LEU A 430 0.06 18.40 11.49
CA LEU A 430 0.07 16.97 11.78
C LEU A 430 0.69 16.69 13.16
N ALA A 431 1.86 17.26 13.42
CA ALA A 431 2.57 17.08 14.69
C ALA A 431 1.79 17.67 15.88
N ASP A 432 1.19 18.85 15.70
CA ASP A 432 0.37 19.51 16.73
C ASP A 432 -0.86 18.66 17.10
N ILE A 433 -1.60 18.16 16.10
CA ILE A 433 -2.78 17.33 16.35
C ILE A 433 -2.39 15.99 17.00
N LEU A 434 -1.32 15.33 16.55
CA LEU A 434 -0.82 14.11 17.19
C LEU A 434 -0.37 14.38 18.62
N GLY A 435 0.33 15.51 18.89
CA GLY A 435 0.71 15.92 20.24
C GLY A 435 -0.48 16.11 21.17
N LEU A 436 -1.57 16.72 20.69
CA LEU A 436 -2.83 16.82 21.45
C LEU A 436 -3.45 15.45 21.72
N ALA A 437 -3.44 14.56 20.71
CA ALA A 437 -3.99 13.21 20.85
C ALA A 437 -3.20 12.36 21.87
N PHE A 438 -1.87 12.43 21.87
CA PHE A 438 -1.02 11.76 22.86
C PHE A 438 -1.27 12.29 24.27
N ARG A 439 -1.37 13.61 24.45
CA ARG A 439 -1.70 14.21 25.74
C ARG A 439 -3.07 13.77 26.25
N ALA A 440 -4.06 13.70 25.38
CA ALA A 440 -5.39 13.22 25.73
C ALA A 440 -5.35 11.74 26.17
N LEU A 441 -4.59 10.91 25.47
CA LEU A 441 -4.41 9.51 25.84
C LEU A 441 -3.73 9.34 27.19
N GLU A 442 -2.64 10.09 27.49
CA GLU A 442 -2.00 10.08 28.82
C GLU A 442 -2.97 10.43 29.95
N SER A 443 -3.86 11.39 29.70
CA SER A 443 -4.88 11.78 30.68
C SER A 443 -5.92 10.67 30.92
N GLU A 444 -6.24 9.88 29.87
CA GLU A 444 -7.18 8.76 29.95
C GLU A 444 -6.57 7.54 30.68
N THR A 445 -5.28 7.25 30.42
CA THR A 445 -4.59 6.06 30.98
C THR A 445 -4.04 6.26 32.35
N GLY A 446 -3.94 7.52 32.81
CA GLY A 446 -3.38 7.85 34.12
C GLY A 446 -1.84 7.81 34.18
N ASP A 447 -1.17 7.68 33.03
CA ASP A 447 0.30 7.60 32.91
C ASP A 447 0.98 8.98 32.78
N GLY A 448 0.33 10.06 33.19
CA GLY A 448 0.93 11.40 33.16
C GLY A 448 2.11 11.58 34.12
N PRO A 449 3.12 12.41 33.76
CA PRO A 449 4.30 12.62 34.57
C PRO A 449 3.91 13.31 35.90
N GLY A 450 3.82 12.55 36.99
CA GLY A 450 3.58 13.11 38.32
C GLY A 450 2.82 12.25 39.33
N ARG A 451 2.42 11.03 39.03
CA ARG A 451 1.87 10.14 40.06
C ARG A 451 2.81 8.97 40.32
N ASN A 452 3.67 9.15 41.32
CA ASN A 452 4.32 8.01 41.99
C ASN A 452 3.22 7.03 42.42
N ARG A 453 3.25 5.80 41.86
CA ARG A 453 2.50 4.68 42.43
C ARG A 453 3.06 4.39 43.84
N PRO A 454 2.19 4.19 44.83
CA PRO A 454 2.60 3.88 46.20
C PRO A 454 3.34 2.54 46.30
#